data_9eea774554e9dfad56aa8a9bf57d6222
#
_entry.id   9eea774554e9dfad56aa8a9bf57d6222
#
_cell.length_a   1.000
_cell.length_b   1.000
_cell.length_c   1.000
_cell.angle_alpha   90.00
_cell.angle_beta   90.00
_cell.angle_gamma   90.00
#
_symmetry.space_group_name_H-M   'P 1'
#
loop_
_entity.id
_entity.type
_entity.pdbx_description
1 polymer ?
#
loop_
_entity_poly.entity_id
_entity_poly.type
_entity_poly.pdbx_seq_one_letter_code
_entity_poly.pdbx_strand_id
1 'polypeptide(L)'
;IKQSVLDVLKNTGSSLANVENHVGKSMTAIDLLYSMMVPSGNDAAMVLADYIGEGNVDNFVKLMNEKAKELGCENTHFANPDGLHDPDHYTTARDMYKIATYALTLPRFEEITNTCTYTCDGDDTALVTTNYLIDANRGGEYYYMYAKGIKTGTTNEAGRCLVTTASADGYSYM
;
A
#
# COMPACT_ATOMS: atom_id res chain seq x y z
N ILE A 1 10.41 0.79 -15.94
CA ILE A 1 9.30 1.72 -15.66
C ILE A 1 8.86 2.37 -16.97
N LYS A 2 7.56 2.32 -17.29
CA LYS A 2 6.95 2.92 -18.48
C LYS A 2 6.27 4.24 -18.11
N GLN A 3 6.50 5.30 -18.87
CA GLN A 3 5.84 6.59 -18.66
C GLN A 3 4.30 6.48 -18.77
N SER A 4 3.80 5.69 -19.71
CA SER A 4 2.35 5.51 -19.93
C SER A 4 1.61 4.95 -18.73
N VAL A 5 2.26 4.16 -17.88
CA VAL A 5 1.69 3.61 -16.64
C VAL A 5 1.52 4.71 -15.59
N LEU A 6 2.43 5.68 -15.55
CA LEU A 6 2.40 6.80 -14.59
C LEU A 6 1.50 7.95 -15.06
N ASP A 7 1.27 8.07 -16.36
CA ASP A 7 0.48 9.18 -16.93
C ASP A 7 -0.98 9.18 -16.43
N VAL A 8 -1.52 8.04 -16.04
CA VAL A 8 -2.89 7.91 -15.52
C VAL A 8 -3.05 8.59 -14.16
N LEU A 9 -1.96 8.80 -13.42
CA LEU A 9 -1.96 9.45 -12.12
C LEU A 9 -1.84 10.98 -12.20
N LYS A 10 -1.60 11.54 -13.39
CA LYS A 10 -1.47 12.98 -13.57
C LYS A 10 -2.75 13.71 -13.16
N ASN A 11 -2.58 14.75 -12.36
CA ASN A 11 -3.67 15.61 -11.86
C ASN A 11 -4.73 14.90 -11.01
N THR A 12 -4.45 13.69 -10.49
CA THR A 12 -5.37 12.96 -9.61
C THR A 12 -5.23 13.34 -8.12
N GLY A 13 -4.17 14.06 -7.75
CA GLY A 13 -3.82 14.33 -6.36
C GLY A 13 -3.22 13.12 -5.64
N SER A 14 -2.76 12.12 -6.39
CA SER A 14 -2.15 10.89 -5.85
C SER A 14 -0.88 11.17 -5.05
N SER A 15 -0.67 10.41 -3.99
CA SER A 15 0.63 10.28 -3.34
C SER A 15 1.61 9.59 -4.29
N LEU A 16 2.79 10.16 -4.48
CA LEU A 16 3.83 9.60 -5.34
C LEU A 16 5.10 9.31 -4.55
N ALA A 17 5.79 8.25 -4.91
CA ALA A 17 7.08 7.85 -4.36
C ALA A 17 8.26 8.23 -5.28
N ASN A 18 8.03 9.14 -6.23
CA ASN A 18 9.00 9.61 -7.24
C ASN A 18 9.52 8.51 -8.18
N VAL A 19 8.72 7.47 -8.42
CA VAL A 19 9.05 6.38 -9.37
C VAL A 19 9.26 6.91 -10.79
N GLU A 20 8.72 8.08 -11.12
CA GLU A 20 8.94 8.76 -12.41
C GLU A 20 10.42 9.07 -12.70
N ASN A 21 11.26 9.22 -11.66
CA ASN A 21 12.71 9.42 -11.82
C ASN A 21 13.41 8.19 -12.42
N HIS A 22 12.74 7.06 -12.45
CA HIS A 22 13.23 5.79 -12.98
C HIS A 22 12.59 5.39 -14.31
N VAL A 23 11.86 6.27 -14.97
CA VAL A 23 11.28 5.99 -16.31
C VAL A 23 12.39 5.61 -17.29
N GLY A 24 12.18 4.52 -18.02
CA GLY A 24 13.17 3.93 -18.92
C GLY A 24 14.25 3.08 -18.22
N LYS A 25 14.20 2.96 -16.89
CA LYS A 25 15.09 2.12 -16.07
C LYS A 25 14.30 1.01 -15.37
N SER A 26 15.03 0.11 -14.72
CA SER A 26 14.46 -0.94 -13.86
C SER A 26 14.56 -0.52 -12.39
N MET A 27 13.55 -0.85 -11.61
CA MET A 27 13.60 -0.89 -10.15
C MET A 27 13.40 -2.33 -9.69
N THR A 28 13.92 -2.68 -8.53
CA THR A 28 13.65 -3.99 -7.95
C THR A 28 12.19 -4.07 -7.46
N ALA A 29 11.61 -5.27 -7.45
CA ALA A 29 10.27 -5.45 -6.90
C ALA A 29 10.21 -5.06 -5.42
N ILE A 30 11.32 -5.23 -4.69
CA ILE A 30 11.38 -4.87 -3.27
C ILE A 30 11.38 -3.35 -3.08
N ASP A 31 12.11 -2.58 -3.89
CA ASP A 31 12.07 -1.11 -3.85
C ASP A 31 10.66 -0.59 -4.16
N LEU A 32 9.99 -1.18 -5.16
CA LEU A 32 8.61 -0.84 -5.49
C LEU A 32 7.63 -1.17 -4.34
N LEU A 33 7.82 -2.30 -3.63
CA LEU A 33 7.00 -2.64 -2.48
C LEU A 33 7.19 -1.64 -1.33
N TYR A 34 8.42 -1.24 -1.03
CA TYR A 34 8.68 -0.18 -0.05
C TYR A 34 8.12 1.16 -0.51
N SER A 35 8.29 1.52 -1.78
CA SER A 35 7.73 2.75 -2.37
C SER A 35 6.20 2.80 -2.29
N MET A 36 5.54 1.67 -2.46
CA MET A 36 4.08 1.55 -2.33
C MET A 36 3.63 1.64 -0.86
N MET A 37 4.30 0.94 0.04
CA MET A 37 3.79 0.76 1.41
C MET A 37 4.22 1.89 2.36
N VAL A 38 5.45 2.38 2.27
CA VAL A 38 6.00 3.37 3.22
C VAL A 38 5.40 4.76 2.98
N PRO A 39 5.62 5.44 1.84
CA PRO A 39 5.04 6.75 1.57
C PRO A 39 3.61 6.67 0.98
N SER A 40 3.07 5.46 0.78
CA SER A 40 1.81 5.26 0.07
C SER A 40 1.85 5.67 -1.41
N GLY A 41 2.92 5.28 -2.13
CA GLY A 41 3.14 5.65 -3.52
C GLY A 41 2.19 4.94 -4.50
N ASN A 42 1.26 5.69 -5.09
CA ASN A 42 0.33 5.16 -6.10
C ASN A 42 1.08 4.81 -7.39
N ASP A 43 2.13 5.56 -7.73
CA ASP A 43 3.01 5.29 -8.86
C ASP A 43 3.68 3.90 -8.75
N ALA A 44 4.18 3.54 -7.58
CA ALA A 44 4.74 2.22 -7.32
C ALA A 44 3.68 1.11 -7.42
N ALA A 45 2.47 1.35 -6.91
CA ALA A 45 1.35 0.41 -7.03
C ALA A 45 0.98 0.14 -8.49
N MET A 46 0.90 1.20 -9.31
CA MET A 46 0.60 1.10 -10.74
C MET A 46 1.68 0.33 -11.50
N VAL A 47 2.97 0.56 -11.20
CA VAL A 47 4.08 -0.16 -11.83
C VAL A 47 4.07 -1.65 -11.47
N LEU A 48 3.81 -1.99 -10.20
CA LEU A 48 3.66 -3.39 -9.77
C LEU A 48 2.46 -4.05 -10.46
N ALA A 49 1.35 -3.33 -10.59
CA ALA A 49 0.15 -3.81 -11.26
C ALA A 49 0.39 -4.04 -12.76
N ASP A 50 1.08 -3.13 -13.46
CA ASP A 50 1.46 -3.33 -14.87
C ASP A 50 2.39 -4.55 -15.04
N TYR A 51 3.36 -4.71 -14.15
CA TYR A 51 4.30 -5.83 -14.23
C TYR A 51 3.62 -7.19 -13.99
N ILE A 52 2.84 -7.30 -12.90
CA ILE A 52 2.17 -8.56 -12.54
C ILE A 52 1.03 -8.86 -13.50
N GLY A 53 0.34 -7.84 -14.00
CA GLY A 53 -0.72 -7.94 -15.01
C GLY A 53 -0.23 -8.14 -16.45
N GLU A 54 1.09 -8.41 -16.62
CA GLU A 54 1.71 -8.65 -17.94
C GLU A 54 1.50 -7.50 -18.93
N GLY A 55 1.61 -6.26 -18.44
CA GLY A 55 1.45 -5.04 -19.23
C GLY A 55 0.00 -4.53 -19.29
N ASN A 56 -0.89 -5.09 -18.50
CA ASN A 56 -2.28 -4.65 -18.38
C ASN A 56 -2.71 -4.60 -16.92
N VAL A 57 -2.93 -3.40 -16.40
CA VAL A 57 -3.35 -3.15 -15.01
C VAL A 57 -4.70 -3.82 -14.70
N ASP A 58 -5.63 -3.90 -15.65
CA ASP A 58 -6.94 -4.55 -15.43
C ASP A 58 -6.79 -6.06 -15.13
N ASN A 59 -5.76 -6.71 -15.68
CA ASN A 59 -5.47 -8.10 -15.34
C ASN A 59 -5.06 -8.24 -13.87
N PHE A 60 -4.26 -7.29 -13.36
CA PHE A 60 -3.91 -7.27 -11.94
C PHE A 60 -5.13 -7.01 -11.05
N VAL A 61 -6.01 -6.08 -11.43
CA VAL A 61 -7.26 -5.82 -10.69
C VAL A 61 -8.14 -7.07 -10.64
N LYS A 62 -8.22 -7.85 -11.71
CA LYS A 62 -8.90 -9.16 -11.69
C LYS A 62 -8.28 -10.10 -10.66
N LEU A 63 -6.94 -10.21 -10.62
CA LEU A 63 -6.24 -11.03 -9.63
C LEU A 63 -6.52 -10.56 -8.18
N MET A 64 -6.60 -9.24 -7.95
CA MET A 64 -6.99 -8.69 -6.64
C MET A 64 -8.39 -9.16 -6.23
N ASN A 65 -9.37 -9.09 -7.13
CA ASN A 65 -10.74 -9.52 -6.86
C ASN A 65 -10.86 -11.04 -6.69
N GLU A 66 -10.12 -11.81 -7.48
CA GLU A 66 -10.03 -13.26 -7.32
C GLU A 66 -9.45 -13.65 -5.97
N LYS A 67 -8.39 -12.97 -5.52
CA LYS A 67 -7.79 -13.18 -4.21
C LYS A 67 -8.74 -12.80 -3.08
N ALA A 68 -9.43 -11.67 -3.18
CA ALA A 68 -10.45 -11.28 -2.21
C ALA A 68 -11.53 -12.37 -2.06
N LYS A 69 -12.02 -12.90 -3.18
CA LYS A 69 -13.00 -13.99 -3.19
C LYS A 69 -12.44 -15.29 -2.57
N GLU A 70 -11.18 -15.65 -2.89
CA GLU A 70 -10.48 -16.81 -2.30
C GLU A 70 -10.39 -16.71 -0.77
N LEU A 71 -10.16 -15.48 -0.25
CA LEU A 71 -10.10 -15.19 1.18
C LEU A 71 -11.50 -15.13 1.83
N GLY A 72 -12.56 -15.34 1.07
CA GLY A 72 -13.94 -15.31 1.56
C GLY A 72 -14.45 -13.88 1.82
N CYS A 73 -13.92 -12.87 1.14
CA CYS A 73 -14.46 -11.52 1.19
C CYS A 73 -15.77 -11.47 0.39
N GLU A 74 -16.86 -11.09 1.06
CA GLU A 74 -18.20 -11.10 0.47
C GLU A 74 -18.66 -9.70 0.04
N ASN A 75 -18.03 -8.66 0.56
CA ASN A 75 -18.41 -7.26 0.38
C ASN A 75 -17.19 -6.42 0.01
N THR A 76 -16.37 -6.93 -0.91
CA THR A 76 -15.16 -6.26 -1.40
C THR A 76 -15.11 -6.32 -2.91
N HIS A 77 -14.87 -5.17 -3.52
CA HIS A 77 -14.56 -5.05 -4.94
C HIS A 77 -13.47 -4.01 -5.16
N PHE A 78 -12.44 -4.37 -5.88
CA PHE A 78 -11.35 -3.50 -6.29
C PHE A 78 -11.56 -3.04 -7.74
N ALA A 79 -11.59 -1.73 -7.95
CA ALA A 79 -11.66 -1.11 -9.27
C ALA A 79 -10.28 -0.68 -9.79
N ASN A 80 -9.31 -0.48 -8.89
CA ASN A 80 -7.96 -0.06 -9.22
C ASN A 80 -6.94 -0.61 -8.19
N PRO A 81 -5.63 -0.57 -8.49
CA PRO A 81 -4.61 -1.11 -7.59
C PRO A 81 -4.12 -0.12 -6.53
N ASP A 82 -4.45 1.15 -6.63
CA ASP A 82 -3.84 2.23 -5.84
C ASP A 82 -4.79 2.85 -4.80
N GLY A 83 -6.07 2.53 -4.86
CA GLY A 83 -7.07 2.97 -3.88
C GLY A 83 -7.63 4.37 -4.14
N LEU A 84 -7.41 4.96 -5.32
CA LEU A 84 -8.14 6.15 -5.72
C LEU A 84 -9.65 5.88 -5.73
N HIS A 85 -10.43 6.92 -5.40
CA HIS A 85 -11.87 6.75 -5.32
C HIS A 85 -12.49 6.31 -6.65
N ASP A 86 -13.31 5.29 -6.57
CA ASP A 86 -14.21 4.82 -7.63
C ASP A 86 -15.48 4.30 -6.95
N PRO A 87 -16.69 4.60 -7.49
CA PRO A 87 -17.95 4.11 -6.91
C PRO A 87 -18.01 2.60 -6.73
N ASP A 88 -17.29 1.85 -7.57
CA ASP A 88 -17.22 0.39 -7.51
C ASP A 88 -16.03 -0.12 -6.69
N HIS A 89 -15.24 0.77 -6.03
CA HIS A 89 -14.14 0.42 -5.16
C HIS A 89 -14.58 0.46 -3.70
N TYR A 90 -14.92 -0.69 -3.14
CA TYR A 90 -15.46 -0.79 -1.79
C TYR A 90 -14.97 -2.03 -1.04
N THR A 91 -15.01 -1.95 0.28
CA THR A 91 -14.74 -3.07 1.18
C THR A 91 -15.47 -2.88 2.51
N THR A 92 -15.28 -3.82 3.43
CA THR A 92 -15.74 -3.73 4.82
C THR A 92 -14.58 -3.96 5.79
N ALA A 93 -14.72 -3.52 7.04
CA ALA A 93 -13.73 -3.79 8.08
C ALA A 93 -13.49 -5.32 8.26
N ARG A 94 -14.55 -6.13 8.14
CA ARG A 94 -14.46 -7.59 8.23
C ARG A 94 -13.64 -8.19 7.10
N ASP A 95 -13.83 -7.73 5.88
CA ASP A 95 -13.09 -8.24 4.72
C ASP A 95 -11.65 -7.73 4.73
N MET A 96 -11.41 -6.47 5.13
CA MET A 96 -10.04 -5.96 5.35
C MET A 96 -9.30 -6.74 6.42
N TYR A 97 -9.96 -7.17 7.49
CA TYR A 97 -9.38 -8.07 8.48
C TYR A 97 -8.90 -9.40 7.84
N LYS A 98 -9.71 -10.02 6.98
CA LYS A 98 -9.32 -11.26 6.28
C LYS A 98 -8.10 -11.03 5.38
N ILE A 99 -8.13 -9.94 4.59
CA ILE A 99 -7.03 -9.58 3.69
C ILE A 99 -5.75 -9.30 4.47
N ALA A 100 -5.83 -8.49 5.52
CA ALA A 100 -4.67 -8.12 6.33
C ALA A 100 -4.10 -9.33 7.09
N THR A 101 -4.96 -10.21 7.63
CA THR A 101 -4.53 -11.45 8.29
C THR A 101 -3.78 -12.37 7.32
N TYR A 102 -4.26 -12.52 6.09
CA TYR A 102 -3.53 -13.26 5.06
C TYR A 102 -2.20 -12.58 4.72
N ALA A 103 -2.19 -11.28 4.51
CA ALA A 103 -0.99 -10.53 4.17
C ALA A 103 0.12 -10.66 5.23
N LEU A 104 -0.24 -10.71 6.51
CA LEU A 104 0.70 -10.92 7.61
C LEU A 104 1.37 -12.31 7.59
N THR A 105 0.83 -13.29 6.86
CA THR A 105 1.49 -14.60 6.65
C THR A 105 2.56 -14.55 5.56
N LEU A 106 2.60 -13.50 4.75
CA LEU A 106 3.53 -13.40 3.63
C LEU A 106 4.92 -12.96 4.08
N PRO A 107 5.99 -13.52 3.47
CA PRO A 107 7.36 -13.13 3.80
C PRO A 107 7.59 -11.62 3.65
N ARG A 108 8.28 -11.03 4.62
CA ARG A 108 8.67 -9.62 4.64
C ARG A 108 7.53 -8.60 4.70
N PHE A 109 6.26 -9.01 4.69
CA PHE A 109 5.15 -8.07 4.74
C PHE A 109 5.19 -7.22 6.02
N GLU A 110 5.36 -7.86 7.18
CA GLU A 110 5.47 -7.15 8.45
C GLU A 110 6.72 -6.24 8.50
N GLU A 111 7.85 -6.69 7.97
CA GLU A 111 9.08 -5.87 7.85
C GLU A 111 8.80 -4.59 7.07
N ILE A 112 8.22 -4.72 5.87
CA ILE A 112 7.95 -3.58 4.98
C ILE A 112 6.97 -2.60 5.63
N THR A 113 5.88 -3.11 6.21
CA THR A 113 4.81 -2.27 6.78
C THR A 113 5.20 -1.59 8.09
N ASN A 114 6.22 -2.09 8.79
CA ASN A 114 6.79 -1.46 10.00
C ASN A 114 7.98 -0.53 9.70
N THR A 115 8.37 -0.38 8.46
CA THR A 115 9.49 0.48 8.09
C THR A 115 9.07 1.95 8.13
N CYS A 116 9.76 2.74 8.95
CA CYS A 116 9.51 4.18 9.06
C CYS A 116 10.19 4.98 7.95
N THR A 117 11.36 4.53 7.51
CA THR A 117 12.16 5.22 6.48
C THR A 117 12.87 4.20 5.60
N TYR A 118 12.85 4.41 4.29
CA TYR A 118 13.52 3.56 3.32
C TYR A 118 14.13 4.40 2.20
N THR A 119 15.27 4.00 1.69
CA THR A 119 15.89 4.64 0.51
C THR A 119 16.08 3.56 -0.55
N CYS A 120 15.51 3.78 -1.73
CA CYS A 120 15.64 2.86 -2.85
C CYS A 120 17.08 2.86 -3.38
N ASP A 121 17.47 1.75 -3.99
CA ASP A 121 18.78 1.64 -4.62
C ASP A 121 18.94 2.70 -5.72
N GLY A 122 20.01 3.50 -5.61
CA GLY A 122 20.33 4.55 -6.56
C GLY A 122 19.59 5.87 -6.35
N ASP A 123 18.83 6.00 -5.26
CA ASP A 123 18.17 7.25 -4.86
C ASP A 123 18.88 7.91 -3.67
N ASP A 124 18.85 9.24 -3.65
CA ASP A 124 19.34 10.05 -2.52
C ASP A 124 18.20 10.49 -1.57
N THR A 125 16.96 10.26 -1.96
CA THR A 125 15.78 10.72 -1.19
C THR A 125 15.16 9.57 -0.41
N ALA A 126 15.03 9.77 0.90
CA ALA A 126 14.37 8.80 1.77
C ALA A 126 12.84 8.87 1.63
N LEU A 127 12.22 7.72 1.45
CA LEU A 127 10.79 7.51 1.60
C LEU A 127 10.45 7.45 3.08
N VAL A 128 9.37 8.10 3.50
CA VAL A 128 8.98 8.19 4.90
C VAL A 128 7.55 7.74 5.11
N THR A 129 7.32 6.96 6.17
CA THR A 129 6.00 6.40 6.46
C THR A 129 4.94 7.46 6.68
N THR A 130 3.72 7.17 6.23
CA THR A 130 2.51 7.94 6.51
C THR A 130 1.83 7.51 7.81
N ASN A 131 2.30 6.42 8.44
CA ASN A 131 1.71 5.88 9.66
C ASN A 131 2.41 6.41 10.91
N TYR A 132 1.85 7.43 11.51
CA TYR A 132 2.38 8.05 12.73
C TYR A 132 2.33 7.12 13.96
N LEU A 133 1.50 6.08 13.98
CA LEU A 133 1.44 5.15 15.11
C LEU A 133 2.75 4.39 15.33
N ILE A 134 3.50 4.10 14.25
CA ILE A 134 4.74 3.31 14.31
C ILE A 134 6.00 4.18 14.32
N ASP A 135 5.90 5.49 14.10
CA ASP A 135 7.05 6.38 13.98
C ASP A 135 7.30 7.13 15.29
N ALA A 136 8.22 6.63 16.10
CA ALA A 136 8.59 7.24 17.39
C ALA A 136 9.15 8.68 17.26
N ASN A 137 9.69 9.04 16.11
CA ASN A 137 10.31 10.36 15.90
C ASN A 137 9.31 11.42 15.43
N ARG A 138 8.31 11.01 14.64
CA ARG A 138 7.36 11.91 13.98
C ARG A 138 5.91 11.75 14.49
N GLY A 139 5.62 10.63 15.15
CA GLY A 139 4.28 10.28 15.61
C GLY A 139 3.73 11.19 16.71
N GLY A 140 4.61 11.78 17.52
CA GLY A 140 4.19 12.65 18.62
C GLY A 140 3.16 11.96 19.53
N GLU A 141 2.00 12.60 19.73
CA GLU A 141 0.89 12.04 20.53
C GLU A 141 0.23 10.80 19.91
N TYR A 142 0.42 10.55 18.61
CA TYR A 142 -0.13 9.37 17.91
C TYR A 142 0.78 8.14 18.02
N TYR A 143 2.04 8.31 18.39
CA TYR A 143 2.95 7.17 18.52
C TYR A 143 2.47 6.19 19.59
N TYR A 144 2.35 4.92 19.20
CA TYR A 144 1.98 3.85 20.12
C TYR A 144 2.97 2.69 20.01
N MET A 145 3.77 2.49 21.04
CA MET A 145 4.90 1.55 21.04
C MET A 145 4.55 0.09 20.72
N TYR A 146 3.29 -0.28 20.88
CA TYR A 146 2.81 -1.63 20.57
C TYR A 146 2.18 -1.75 19.17
N ALA A 147 1.99 -0.63 18.47
CA ALA A 147 1.44 -0.64 17.11
C ALA A 147 2.46 -1.20 16.11
N LYS A 148 1.93 -1.94 15.13
CA LYS A 148 2.70 -2.50 14.02
C LYS A 148 1.93 -2.32 12.72
N GLY A 149 2.56 -1.67 11.74
CA GLY A 149 2.01 -1.45 10.42
C GLY A 149 0.58 -0.91 10.48
N ILE A 150 -0.34 -1.21 9.60
CA ILE A 150 -0.10 -1.87 8.31
C ILE A 150 -0.15 -0.81 7.22
N LYS A 151 -1.28 -0.07 7.12
CA LYS A 151 -1.48 0.92 6.06
C LYS A 151 -2.47 2.01 6.46
N THR A 152 -2.13 3.23 6.11
CA THR A 152 -3.03 4.39 6.12
C THR A 152 -3.68 4.56 4.74
N GLY A 153 -4.82 5.24 4.68
CA GLY A 153 -5.45 5.66 3.43
C GLY A 153 -6.25 6.94 3.64
N THR A 154 -6.34 7.77 2.62
CA THR A 154 -7.16 8.99 2.69
C THR A 154 -7.65 9.35 1.29
N THR A 155 -8.96 9.51 1.15
CA THR A 155 -9.60 10.19 0.02
C THR A 155 -10.65 11.15 0.59
N ASN A 156 -11.16 12.05 -0.25
CA ASN A 156 -12.25 12.94 0.19
C ASN A 156 -13.50 12.16 0.59
N GLU A 157 -13.77 11.08 -0.12
CA GLU A 157 -14.98 10.26 0.04
C GLU A 157 -14.86 9.28 1.22
N ALA A 158 -13.71 8.62 1.36
CA ALA A 158 -13.48 7.64 2.42
C ALA A 158 -13.08 8.28 3.76
N GLY A 159 -12.60 9.51 3.74
CA GLY A 159 -11.98 10.12 4.91
C GLY A 159 -10.64 9.47 5.27
N ARG A 160 -10.30 9.48 6.54
CA ARG A 160 -9.05 8.89 7.04
C ARG A 160 -9.28 7.44 7.45
N CYS A 161 -8.58 6.53 6.80
CA CYS A 161 -8.64 5.09 7.03
C CYS A 161 -7.31 4.58 7.57
N LEU A 162 -7.38 3.56 8.41
CA LEU A 162 -6.22 2.91 8.99
C LEU A 162 -6.49 1.42 9.19
N VAL A 163 -5.54 0.59 8.78
CA VAL A 163 -5.42 -0.80 9.24
C VAL A 163 -4.12 -0.89 10.01
N THR A 164 -4.19 -1.35 11.24
CA THR A 164 -3.03 -1.52 12.12
C THR A 164 -3.19 -2.75 12.99
N THR A 165 -2.08 -3.29 13.49
CA THR A 165 -2.10 -4.28 14.55
C THR A 165 -1.40 -3.73 15.79
N ALA A 166 -1.72 -4.27 16.94
CA ALA A 166 -1.01 -4.02 18.18
C ALA A 166 -0.90 -5.30 18.99
N SER A 167 0.25 -5.55 19.61
CA SER A 167 0.48 -6.73 20.43
C SER A 167 1.18 -6.35 21.72
N ALA A 168 0.57 -6.70 22.87
CA ALA A 168 1.13 -6.52 24.20
C ALA A 168 0.62 -7.60 25.14
N ASP A 169 1.45 -8.05 26.07
CA ASP A 169 1.08 -8.96 27.18
C ASP A 169 0.36 -10.26 26.73
N GLY A 170 0.73 -10.78 25.55
CA GLY A 170 0.13 -12.00 24.98
C GLY A 170 -1.19 -11.77 24.24
N TYR A 171 -1.66 -10.54 24.14
CA TYR A 171 -2.85 -10.17 23.35
C TYR A 171 -2.44 -9.49 22.03
N SER A 172 -3.18 -9.78 20.97
CA SER A 172 -3.02 -9.15 19.67
C SER A 172 -4.36 -8.65 19.15
N TYR A 173 -4.35 -7.45 18.60
CA TYR A 173 -5.53 -6.77 18.05
C TYR A 173 -5.25 -6.27 16.63
N MET A 174 -6.30 -6.15 15.83
CA MET A 174 -6.28 -5.49 14.52
C MET A 174 -7.51 -4.59 14.41
#